data_6ac3f32ed6507c953a6f638a300d7ce2
#
_entry.id   6ac3f32ed6507c953a6f638a300d7ce2
#
_cell.length_a   1.000
_cell.length_b   1.000
_cell.length_c   1.000
_cell.angle_alpha   90.00
_cell.angle_beta   90.00
_cell.angle_gamma   90.00
#
_symmetry.space_group_name_H-M   'P 1'
#
loop_
_entity.id
_entity.type
_entity.pdbx_description
1 polymer ?
#
loop_
_entity_poly.entity_id
_entity_poly.type
_entity_poly.pdbx_seq_one_letter_code
_entity_poly.pdbx_strand_id
1 'polypeptide(L)'
;MIQPANRVTEIQEYYFSRKLKEVAKLNAEGKDIISLAIGSPDMPPSKQTIDKLCEVANNPNAHGYQPTVGIPELRKAMAGFYKRWYDVELDWATEIQPLIGSKEGILHVTLAFCNPGDEVLIPNPGYPTYTAINKILGTKITYYDLREDNGWQPDFDALEKMDLSHVKLMWTNYPNMPTGGVAKRETYEKLVAFAQKHNIVVVNDNPYSLILNEHPMSIMQVPGAKDCCIEFNSLSKSHNMPGWRVAMISSNKTFISWILKVKSNIDNGSFRGIQLAAAEAMLNNTDEWHRENNIQNYRRRRDIAEEIMKVLDCQFDPNQVGMFLWGKIPEKYADVEDLTEKILHEARVFLTPGFIFGTNGKRYIRISLCAKDEKMKVALERIKKVFER
;
A
#
# COMPACT_ATOMS: atom_id res chain seq x y z
N MET A 1 8.98 -23.33 -31.94
CA MET A 1 7.88 -22.79 -31.09
C MET A 1 8.29 -21.41 -30.60
N ILE A 2 7.36 -20.47 -30.59
CA ILE A 2 7.57 -19.13 -30.01
C ILE A 2 7.78 -19.28 -28.51
N GLN A 3 8.82 -18.66 -27.96
CA GLN A 3 9.12 -18.64 -26.53
C GLN A 3 8.80 -17.26 -25.94
N PRO A 4 8.32 -17.18 -24.70
CA PRO A 4 8.16 -15.90 -24.00
C PRO A 4 9.52 -15.27 -23.70
N ALA A 5 9.54 -13.96 -23.43
CA ALA A 5 10.76 -13.31 -22.96
C ALA A 5 11.20 -13.86 -21.59
N ASN A 6 12.51 -13.92 -21.32
CA ASN A 6 13.08 -14.47 -20.09
C ASN A 6 12.43 -13.89 -18.83
N ARG A 7 12.15 -12.58 -18.81
CA ARG A 7 11.47 -11.90 -17.71
C ARG A 7 10.10 -12.49 -17.35
N VAL A 8 9.42 -13.15 -18.29
CA VAL A 8 8.12 -13.79 -18.05
C VAL A 8 8.30 -15.15 -17.37
N THR A 9 9.36 -15.89 -17.74
CA THR A 9 9.66 -17.20 -17.14
C THR A 9 10.26 -17.08 -15.73
N GLU A 10 10.90 -15.96 -15.41
CA GLU A 10 11.49 -15.68 -14.10
C GLU A 10 10.46 -15.19 -13.05
N ILE A 11 9.27 -14.75 -13.49
CA ILE A 11 8.19 -14.36 -12.59
C ILE A 11 7.44 -15.59 -12.14
N GLN A 12 7.58 -15.95 -10.87
CA GLN A 12 6.76 -16.99 -10.28
C GLN A 12 5.32 -16.50 -10.07
N GLU A 13 4.35 -17.41 -10.25
CA GLU A 13 2.98 -17.10 -9.87
C GLU A 13 2.94 -16.75 -8.37
N TYR A 14 2.40 -15.59 -8.10
CA TYR A 14 2.30 -15.04 -6.75
C TYR A 14 1.50 -15.97 -5.84
N TYR A 15 2.07 -16.39 -4.71
CA TYR A 15 1.44 -17.31 -3.75
C TYR A 15 -0.02 -16.94 -3.44
N PHE A 16 -0.26 -15.64 -3.22
CA PHE A 16 -1.59 -15.12 -2.94
C PHE A 16 -2.59 -15.39 -4.07
N SER A 17 -2.16 -15.30 -5.34
CA SER A 17 -3.00 -15.64 -6.51
C SER A 17 -3.41 -17.10 -6.49
N ARG A 18 -2.48 -18.02 -6.19
CA ARG A 18 -2.77 -19.45 -6.07
C ARG A 18 -3.78 -19.73 -4.95
N LYS A 19 -3.58 -19.11 -3.77
CA LYS A 19 -4.51 -19.26 -2.63
C LYS A 19 -5.89 -18.69 -2.91
N LEU A 20 -6.01 -17.58 -3.62
CA LEU A 20 -7.30 -17.06 -4.03
C LEU A 20 -8.03 -18.00 -5.00
N LYS A 21 -7.31 -18.67 -5.92
CA LYS A 21 -7.88 -19.72 -6.78
C LYS A 21 -8.36 -20.91 -5.96
N GLU A 22 -7.59 -21.35 -4.98
CA GLU A 22 -7.97 -22.42 -4.05
C GLU A 22 -9.23 -22.05 -3.25
N VAL A 23 -9.28 -20.86 -2.66
CA VAL A 23 -10.45 -20.35 -1.94
C VAL A 23 -11.68 -20.29 -2.85
N ALA A 24 -11.51 -19.81 -4.08
CA ALA A 24 -12.60 -19.79 -5.07
C ALA A 24 -13.13 -21.19 -5.39
N LYS A 25 -12.23 -22.18 -5.57
CA LYS A 25 -12.60 -23.58 -5.76
C LYS A 25 -13.34 -24.16 -4.57
N LEU A 26 -12.84 -23.97 -3.36
CA LEU A 26 -13.49 -24.43 -2.12
C LEU A 26 -14.89 -23.81 -1.97
N ASN A 27 -15.06 -22.54 -2.33
CA ASN A 27 -16.36 -21.88 -2.31
C ASN A 27 -17.32 -22.44 -3.38
N ALA A 28 -16.82 -22.78 -4.58
CA ALA A 28 -17.61 -23.45 -5.61
C ALA A 28 -18.06 -24.87 -5.17
N GLU A 29 -17.29 -25.53 -4.31
CA GLU A 29 -17.64 -26.82 -3.67
C GLU A 29 -18.57 -26.66 -2.45
N GLY A 30 -19.04 -25.43 -2.14
CA GLY A 30 -19.97 -25.16 -1.03
C GLY A 30 -19.31 -25.08 0.35
N LYS A 31 -17.99 -24.89 0.44
CA LYS A 31 -17.28 -24.80 1.73
C LYS A 31 -17.50 -23.47 2.47
N ASP A 32 -18.01 -22.44 1.82
CA ASP A 32 -18.29 -21.13 2.39
C ASP A 32 -17.09 -20.54 3.17
N ILE A 33 -15.96 -20.37 2.46
CA ILE A 33 -14.74 -19.81 3.03
C ILE A 33 -14.88 -18.29 3.20
N ILE A 34 -14.67 -17.79 4.41
CA ILE A 34 -14.60 -16.36 4.71
C ILE A 34 -13.16 -15.89 4.50
N SER A 35 -12.94 -14.99 3.55
CA SER A 35 -11.60 -14.40 3.34
C SER A 35 -11.44 -13.10 4.11
N LEU A 36 -10.46 -13.08 5.03
CA LEU A 36 -9.95 -11.88 5.72
C LEU A 36 -8.51 -11.57 5.27
N ALA A 37 -8.21 -11.81 4.00
CA ALA A 37 -6.86 -11.70 3.46
C ALA A 37 -6.67 -10.46 2.55
N ILE A 38 -7.72 -10.05 1.82
CA ILE A 38 -7.63 -9.01 0.79
C ILE A 38 -7.74 -7.62 1.41
N GLY A 39 -6.76 -6.75 1.13
CA GLY A 39 -6.74 -5.35 1.57
C GLY A 39 -7.48 -4.42 0.60
N SER A 40 -8.76 -4.66 0.40
CA SER A 40 -9.63 -3.80 -0.42
C SER A 40 -10.79 -3.28 0.42
N PRO A 41 -10.90 -1.96 0.65
CA PRO A 41 -12.07 -1.41 1.31
C PRO A 41 -13.36 -1.92 0.68
N ASP A 42 -14.31 -2.29 1.50
CA ASP A 42 -15.63 -2.81 1.11
C ASP A 42 -16.73 -1.73 1.19
N MET A 43 -16.40 -0.58 1.73
CA MET A 43 -17.27 0.58 1.79
C MET A 43 -17.22 1.38 0.48
N PRO A 44 -18.33 2.01 0.06
CA PRO A 44 -18.33 2.88 -1.11
C PRO A 44 -17.62 4.22 -0.82
N PRO A 45 -17.20 4.95 -1.86
CA PRO A 45 -16.89 6.38 -1.74
C PRO A 45 -18.08 7.18 -1.21
N SER A 46 -17.86 8.44 -0.83
CA SER A 46 -18.94 9.32 -0.43
C SER A 46 -19.96 9.48 -1.56
N LYS A 47 -21.24 9.70 -1.19
CA LYS A 47 -22.32 9.88 -2.17
C LYS A 47 -22.02 11.02 -3.14
N GLN A 48 -21.52 12.14 -2.66
CA GLN A 48 -21.16 13.28 -3.50
C GLN A 48 -20.08 12.96 -4.52
N THR A 49 -19.11 12.09 -4.16
CA THR A 49 -18.09 11.61 -5.09
C THR A 49 -18.70 10.78 -6.22
N ILE A 50 -19.64 9.90 -5.89
CA ILE A 50 -20.37 9.08 -6.88
C ILE A 50 -21.24 9.96 -7.76
N ASP A 51 -21.98 10.89 -7.16
CA ASP A 51 -22.87 11.82 -7.89
C ASP A 51 -22.06 12.67 -8.89
N LYS A 52 -20.85 13.14 -8.50
CA LYS A 52 -19.96 13.89 -9.40
C LYS A 52 -19.51 13.03 -10.59
N LEU A 53 -19.19 11.76 -10.39
CA LEU A 53 -18.86 10.85 -11.50
C LEU A 53 -20.04 10.73 -12.47
N CYS A 54 -21.27 10.52 -11.94
CA CYS A 54 -22.47 10.37 -12.75
C CYS A 54 -22.79 11.67 -13.53
N GLU A 55 -22.67 12.82 -12.88
CA GLU A 55 -22.83 14.13 -13.51
C GLU A 55 -21.91 14.29 -14.72
N VAL A 56 -20.61 14.03 -14.52
CA VAL A 56 -19.62 14.20 -15.58
C VAL A 56 -19.77 13.14 -16.66
N ALA A 57 -20.11 11.91 -16.33
CA ALA A 57 -20.32 10.84 -17.30
C ALA A 57 -21.50 11.12 -18.25
N ASN A 58 -22.48 11.89 -17.81
CA ASN A 58 -23.61 12.32 -18.66
C ASN A 58 -23.25 13.53 -19.55
N ASN A 59 -22.11 14.17 -19.37
CA ASN A 59 -21.68 15.27 -20.21
C ASN A 59 -21.02 14.74 -21.50
N PRO A 60 -21.61 14.99 -22.69
CA PRO A 60 -21.08 14.48 -23.96
C PRO A 60 -19.67 14.95 -24.28
N ASN A 61 -19.21 16.03 -23.67
CA ASN A 61 -17.87 16.59 -23.88
C ASN A 61 -16.79 16.02 -22.93
N ALA A 62 -17.14 15.08 -22.04
CA ALA A 62 -16.22 14.55 -21.03
C ALA A 62 -15.40 13.33 -21.51
N HIS A 63 -15.68 12.79 -22.69
CA HIS A 63 -15.19 11.48 -23.13
C HIS A 63 -13.90 11.53 -23.98
N GLY A 64 -13.40 12.71 -24.31
CA GLY A 64 -12.15 12.88 -25.05
C GLY A 64 -10.92 12.46 -24.23
N TYR A 65 -9.82 12.23 -24.93
CA TYR A 65 -8.53 12.01 -24.26
C TYR A 65 -8.17 13.13 -23.30
N GLN A 66 -7.68 12.75 -22.12
CA GLN A 66 -7.22 13.70 -21.12
C GLN A 66 -5.69 13.80 -21.12
N PRO A 67 -5.12 14.95 -20.71
CA PRO A 67 -3.67 15.09 -20.59
C PRO A 67 -3.08 14.07 -19.61
N THR A 68 -1.93 13.48 -19.94
CA THR A 68 -1.19 12.55 -19.04
C THR A 68 -0.80 13.22 -17.73
N VAL A 69 -0.55 14.52 -17.74
CA VAL A 69 -0.30 15.30 -16.50
C VAL A 69 -1.52 15.37 -15.57
N GLY A 70 -2.70 14.99 -16.03
CA GLY A 70 -3.97 15.18 -15.32
C GLY A 70 -4.54 16.58 -15.46
N ILE A 71 -5.84 16.73 -15.22
CA ILE A 71 -6.50 18.04 -15.30
C ILE A 71 -6.10 18.93 -14.12
N PRO A 72 -6.09 20.27 -14.31
CA PRO A 72 -5.72 21.22 -13.25
C PRO A 72 -6.55 21.05 -11.96
N GLU A 73 -7.84 20.77 -12.08
CA GLU A 73 -8.76 20.57 -10.95
C GLU A 73 -8.30 19.42 -10.04
N LEU A 74 -7.91 18.28 -10.65
CA LEU A 74 -7.41 17.13 -9.90
C LEU A 74 -6.08 17.45 -9.22
N ARG A 75 -5.14 18.06 -9.93
CA ARG A 75 -3.80 18.38 -9.38
C ARG A 75 -3.87 19.41 -8.25
N LYS A 76 -4.75 20.41 -8.36
CA LYS A 76 -5.02 21.38 -7.27
C LYS A 76 -5.64 20.68 -6.06
N ALA A 77 -6.57 19.75 -6.27
CA ALA A 77 -7.15 18.97 -5.19
C ALA A 77 -6.10 18.08 -4.48
N MET A 78 -5.17 17.50 -5.24
CA MET A 78 -4.04 16.72 -4.69
C MET A 78 -3.09 17.59 -3.86
N ALA A 79 -2.77 18.80 -4.33
CA ALA A 79 -1.99 19.75 -3.52
C ALA A 79 -2.74 20.18 -2.24
N GLY A 80 -4.05 20.43 -2.36
CA GLY A 80 -4.92 20.69 -1.22
C GLY A 80 -4.99 19.56 -0.21
N PHE A 81 -4.95 18.31 -0.69
CA PHE A 81 -4.88 17.12 0.16
C PHE A 81 -3.58 17.11 1.00
N TYR A 82 -2.43 17.38 0.39
CA TYR A 82 -1.16 17.48 1.11
C TYR A 82 -1.17 18.63 2.12
N LYS A 83 -1.72 19.78 1.75
CA LYS A 83 -1.85 20.92 2.68
C LYS A 83 -2.76 20.57 3.85
N ARG A 84 -3.93 19.95 3.60
CA ARG A 84 -4.92 19.63 4.65
C ARG A 84 -4.37 18.62 5.66
N TRP A 85 -3.75 17.53 5.19
CA TRP A 85 -3.41 16.39 6.04
C TRP A 85 -1.99 16.43 6.60
N TYR A 86 -1.09 17.14 5.93
CA TYR A 86 0.33 17.14 6.30
C TYR A 86 0.92 18.54 6.48
N ASP A 87 0.14 19.60 6.23
CA ASP A 87 0.63 20.98 6.18
C ASP A 87 1.83 21.17 5.22
N VAL A 88 1.81 20.45 4.10
CA VAL A 88 2.84 20.49 3.05
C VAL A 88 2.34 21.32 1.87
N GLU A 89 3.08 22.37 1.52
CA GLU A 89 2.85 23.17 0.32
C GLU A 89 3.51 22.53 -0.90
N LEU A 90 2.72 22.24 -1.94
CA LEU A 90 3.17 21.71 -3.22
C LEU A 90 2.68 22.60 -4.36
N ASP A 91 3.57 22.90 -5.31
CA ASP A 91 3.14 23.50 -6.57
C ASP A 91 2.38 22.45 -7.38
N TRP A 92 1.06 22.61 -7.47
CA TRP A 92 0.18 21.71 -8.19
C TRP A 92 0.56 21.56 -9.67
N ALA A 93 1.21 22.55 -10.25
CA ALA A 93 1.60 22.58 -11.67
C ALA A 93 2.87 21.79 -11.98
N THR A 94 3.76 21.57 -10.99
CA THR A 94 5.08 20.99 -11.26
C THR A 94 5.53 19.92 -10.27
N GLU A 95 4.97 19.87 -9.06
CA GLU A 95 5.43 18.99 -7.98
C GLU A 95 4.50 17.80 -7.70
N ILE A 96 3.45 17.63 -8.51
CA ILE A 96 2.46 16.54 -8.39
C ILE A 96 2.21 15.91 -9.75
N GLN A 97 2.14 14.57 -9.78
CA GLN A 97 1.72 13.79 -10.94
C GLN A 97 0.63 12.80 -10.52
N PRO A 98 -0.59 12.88 -11.10
CA PRO A 98 -1.62 11.86 -10.97
C PRO A 98 -1.19 10.52 -11.58
N LEU A 99 -1.64 9.43 -10.96
CA LEU A 99 -1.35 8.05 -11.36
C LEU A 99 -2.64 7.25 -11.52
N ILE A 100 -2.61 6.21 -12.35
CA ILE A 100 -3.67 5.20 -12.48
C ILE A 100 -3.46 4.12 -11.38
N GLY A 101 -3.45 4.57 -10.12
CA GLY A 101 -3.12 3.81 -8.92
C GLY A 101 -1.61 3.71 -8.67
N SER A 102 -1.20 3.54 -7.41
CA SER A 102 0.23 3.52 -7.01
C SER A 102 1.04 2.43 -7.71
N LYS A 103 0.44 1.28 -8.02
CA LYS A 103 1.16 0.16 -8.64
C LYS A 103 1.79 0.51 -9.98
N GLU A 104 1.10 1.29 -10.81
CA GLU A 104 1.62 1.80 -12.07
C GLU A 104 2.75 2.81 -11.82
N GLY A 105 2.61 3.64 -10.79
CA GLY A 105 3.65 4.59 -10.40
C GLY A 105 4.96 3.94 -9.98
N ILE A 106 4.92 2.76 -9.34
CA ILE A 106 6.12 1.99 -9.01
C ILE A 106 6.90 1.66 -10.28
N LEU A 107 6.21 1.24 -11.35
CA LEU A 107 6.82 0.99 -12.65
C LEU A 107 7.47 2.26 -13.22
N HIS A 108 6.73 3.37 -13.24
CA HIS A 108 7.21 4.62 -13.84
C HIS A 108 8.40 5.21 -13.08
N VAL A 109 8.37 5.18 -11.76
CA VAL A 109 9.49 5.65 -10.94
C VAL A 109 10.72 4.77 -11.17
N THR A 110 10.57 3.45 -11.14
CA THR A 110 11.72 2.56 -11.38
C THR A 110 12.30 2.77 -12.79
N LEU A 111 11.46 2.92 -13.82
CA LEU A 111 11.92 3.21 -15.19
C LEU A 111 12.61 4.58 -15.33
N ALA A 112 12.18 5.58 -14.53
CA ALA A 112 12.76 6.92 -14.62
C ALA A 112 14.12 7.04 -13.93
N PHE A 113 14.40 6.19 -12.92
CA PHE A 113 15.59 6.32 -12.06
C PHE A 113 16.57 5.17 -12.17
N CYS A 114 16.17 4.01 -12.70
CA CYS A 114 17.02 2.82 -12.76
C CYS A 114 17.21 2.31 -14.20
N ASN A 115 18.44 1.95 -14.52
CA ASN A 115 18.76 1.11 -15.69
C ASN A 115 18.77 -0.38 -15.27
N PRO A 116 18.68 -1.32 -16.23
CA PRO A 116 18.98 -2.71 -15.95
C PRO A 116 20.36 -2.87 -15.30
N GLY A 117 20.42 -3.59 -14.17
CA GLY A 117 21.66 -3.78 -13.39
C GLY A 117 21.88 -2.76 -12.26
N ASP A 118 21.20 -1.60 -12.27
CA ASP A 118 21.19 -0.71 -11.09
C ASP A 118 20.54 -1.41 -9.90
N GLU A 119 20.92 -1.02 -8.68
CA GLU A 119 20.47 -1.65 -7.45
C GLU A 119 19.37 -0.86 -6.74
N VAL A 120 18.44 -1.59 -6.14
CA VAL A 120 17.29 -1.04 -5.41
C VAL A 120 17.17 -1.68 -4.04
N LEU A 121 17.04 -0.86 -3.00
CA LEU A 121 16.76 -1.32 -1.63
C LEU A 121 15.25 -1.51 -1.44
N ILE A 122 14.86 -2.69 -0.95
CA ILE A 122 13.45 -3.08 -0.70
C ILE A 122 13.30 -3.55 0.74
N PRO A 123 12.23 -3.11 1.46
CA PRO A 123 12.00 -3.52 2.85
C PRO A 123 11.59 -5.00 2.95
N ASN A 124 12.04 -5.66 4.01
CA ASN A 124 11.70 -7.04 4.37
C ASN A 124 11.20 -7.09 5.84
N PRO A 125 9.89 -7.25 6.09
CA PRO A 125 8.82 -7.48 5.12
C PRO A 125 8.42 -6.20 4.36
N GLY A 126 7.84 -6.37 3.16
CA GLY A 126 7.42 -5.26 2.32
C GLY A 126 6.36 -5.63 1.29
N TYR A 127 5.90 -4.65 0.54
CA TYR A 127 4.90 -4.86 -0.51
C TYR A 127 5.52 -5.62 -1.69
N PRO A 128 4.99 -6.82 -2.04
CA PRO A 128 5.61 -7.69 -3.05
C PRO A 128 5.75 -7.08 -4.45
N THR A 129 4.99 -6.03 -4.74
CA THR A 129 5.06 -5.34 -6.04
C THR A 129 6.42 -4.65 -6.25
N TYR A 130 7.07 -4.16 -5.18
CA TYR A 130 8.42 -3.59 -5.31
C TYR A 130 9.38 -4.60 -5.89
N THR A 131 9.39 -5.82 -5.35
CA THR A 131 10.21 -6.93 -5.86
C THR A 131 9.82 -7.31 -7.29
N ALA A 132 8.51 -7.47 -7.57
CA ALA A 132 8.04 -7.93 -8.86
C ALA A 132 8.40 -6.97 -10.01
N ILE A 133 8.18 -5.67 -9.82
CA ILE A 133 8.50 -4.64 -10.84
C ILE A 133 10.00 -4.58 -11.08
N ASN A 134 10.81 -4.62 -10.02
CA ASN A 134 12.27 -4.56 -10.13
C ASN A 134 12.82 -5.79 -10.88
N LYS A 135 12.30 -7.00 -10.64
CA LYS A 135 12.63 -8.19 -11.43
C LYS A 135 12.27 -8.03 -12.91
N ILE A 136 11.07 -7.52 -13.21
CA ILE A 136 10.63 -7.27 -14.60
C ILE A 136 11.58 -6.33 -15.34
N LEU A 137 12.10 -5.31 -14.63
CA LEU A 137 12.96 -4.28 -15.20
C LEU A 137 14.45 -4.66 -15.19
N GLY A 138 14.80 -5.79 -14.57
CA GLY A 138 16.19 -6.29 -14.54
C GLY A 138 17.10 -5.50 -13.62
N THR A 139 16.56 -4.84 -12.59
CA THR A 139 17.37 -4.22 -11.55
C THR A 139 17.81 -5.27 -10.51
N LYS A 140 18.94 -5.03 -9.87
CA LYS A 140 19.41 -5.81 -8.73
C LYS A 140 18.62 -5.43 -7.47
N ILE A 141 18.16 -6.42 -6.72
CA ILE A 141 17.37 -6.20 -5.50
C ILE A 141 18.21 -6.54 -4.29
N THR A 142 18.33 -5.60 -3.36
CA THR A 142 18.92 -5.81 -2.04
C THR A 142 17.86 -5.50 -0.98
N TYR A 143 17.60 -6.49 -0.12
CA TYR A 143 16.64 -6.32 0.96
C TYR A 143 17.32 -5.72 2.19
N TYR A 144 16.60 -4.83 2.87
CA TYR A 144 16.93 -4.38 4.22
C TYR A 144 15.85 -4.81 5.20
N ASP A 145 16.27 -5.20 6.39
CA ASP A 145 15.36 -5.79 7.36
C ASP A 145 14.61 -4.74 8.16
N LEU A 146 13.31 -4.97 8.28
CA LEU A 146 12.46 -4.35 9.29
C LEU A 146 12.17 -5.40 10.37
N ARG A 147 12.32 -5.03 11.65
CA ARG A 147 12.17 -5.95 12.78
C ARG A 147 11.27 -5.37 13.85
N GLU A 148 10.60 -6.28 14.56
CA GLU A 148 9.67 -5.94 15.64
C GLU A 148 10.35 -5.18 16.78
N ASP A 149 11.57 -5.62 17.17
CA ASP A 149 12.38 -5.01 18.23
C ASP A 149 12.80 -3.56 17.94
N ASN A 150 12.77 -3.15 16.66
CA ASN A 150 13.03 -1.78 16.23
C ASN A 150 11.74 -1.06 15.77
N GLY A 151 10.55 -1.54 16.16
CA GLY A 151 9.27 -0.96 15.77
C GLY A 151 9.06 -0.91 14.26
N TRP A 152 9.63 -1.87 13.53
CA TRP A 152 9.56 -1.95 12.06
C TRP A 152 10.17 -0.75 11.33
N GLN A 153 11.15 -0.09 11.94
CA GLN A 153 11.92 1.01 11.32
C GLN A 153 13.15 0.47 10.59
N PRO A 154 13.69 1.20 9.58
CA PRO A 154 14.97 0.89 9.01
C PRO A 154 16.08 0.94 10.07
N ASP A 155 16.98 -0.03 10.04
CA ASP A 155 18.20 -0.03 10.84
C ASP A 155 19.28 0.72 10.04
N PHE A 156 19.46 2.01 10.37
CA PHE A 156 20.40 2.86 9.65
C PHE A 156 21.85 2.44 9.85
N ASP A 157 22.21 1.87 11.02
CA ASP A 157 23.57 1.37 11.26
C ASP A 157 23.88 0.14 10.39
N ALA A 158 22.87 -0.68 10.13
CA ALA A 158 22.98 -1.79 9.19
C ALA A 158 23.05 -1.31 7.74
N LEU A 159 22.22 -0.33 7.37
CA LEU A 159 22.21 0.27 6.02
C LEU A 159 23.56 0.93 5.68
N GLU A 160 24.18 1.64 6.63
CA GLU A 160 25.48 2.30 6.45
C GLU A 160 26.63 1.30 6.24
N LYS A 161 26.47 0.02 6.61
CA LYS A 161 27.47 -1.03 6.40
C LYS A 161 27.32 -1.75 5.05
N MET A 162 26.26 -1.46 4.30
CA MET A 162 26.02 -2.04 2.97
C MET A 162 26.91 -1.37 1.91
N ASP A 163 27.21 -2.08 0.84
CA ASP A 163 27.73 -1.46 -0.37
C ASP A 163 26.60 -0.76 -1.12
N LEU A 164 26.58 0.56 -1.04
CA LEU A 164 25.54 1.41 -1.64
C LEU A 164 25.96 2.04 -2.97
N SER A 165 27.13 1.70 -3.50
CA SER A 165 27.74 2.34 -4.68
C SER A 165 26.87 2.24 -5.96
N HIS A 166 26.04 1.20 -6.07
CA HIS A 166 25.16 0.95 -7.20
C HIS A 166 23.66 1.20 -6.90
N VAL A 167 23.33 1.57 -5.66
CA VAL A 167 21.95 1.79 -5.24
C VAL A 167 21.42 3.11 -5.80
N LYS A 168 20.27 3.07 -6.47
CA LYS A 168 19.58 4.24 -7.03
C LYS A 168 18.32 4.60 -6.27
N LEU A 169 17.55 3.59 -5.84
CA LEU A 169 16.28 3.77 -5.15
C LEU A 169 16.27 3.01 -3.83
N MET A 170 15.61 3.58 -2.84
CA MET A 170 15.20 2.90 -1.61
C MET A 170 13.71 3.02 -1.44
N TRP A 171 12.99 1.88 -1.49
CA TRP A 171 11.57 1.84 -1.21
C TRP A 171 11.33 1.80 0.29
N THR A 172 10.43 2.65 0.78
CA THR A 172 9.86 2.62 2.12
C THR A 172 8.33 2.64 2.02
N ASN A 173 7.66 2.22 3.06
CA ASN A 173 6.20 2.25 3.11
C ASN A 173 5.77 2.55 4.54
N TYR A 174 5.32 3.77 4.81
CA TYR A 174 4.86 4.19 6.12
C TYR A 174 3.58 5.04 6.01
N PRO A 175 2.53 4.67 6.79
CA PRO A 175 2.44 3.50 7.67
C PRO A 175 2.69 2.18 6.92
N ASN A 176 3.42 1.27 7.57
CA ASN A 176 3.96 0.08 6.90
C ASN A 176 2.89 -1.01 6.67
N MET A 177 2.87 -1.58 5.50
CA MET A 177 2.17 -2.80 5.18
C MET A 177 3.22 -3.90 4.94
N PRO A 178 3.20 -5.00 5.68
CA PRO A 178 2.05 -5.54 6.42
C PRO A 178 1.99 -5.20 7.91
N THR A 179 2.99 -4.57 8.51
CA THR A 179 3.23 -4.56 9.95
C THR A 179 2.40 -3.55 10.74
N GLY A 180 1.86 -2.53 10.08
CA GLY A 180 1.15 -1.43 10.74
C GLY A 180 2.08 -0.45 11.50
N GLY A 181 3.39 -0.60 11.35
CA GLY A 181 4.38 0.30 11.93
C GLY A 181 4.30 1.71 11.35
N VAL A 182 4.48 2.71 12.19
CA VAL A 182 4.41 4.14 11.83
C VAL A 182 5.81 4.73 11.83
N ALA A 183 6.18 5.47 10.80
CA ALA A 183 7.40 6.27 10.85
C ALA A 183 7.23 7.43 11.84
N LYS A 184 8.24 7.62 12.69
CA LYS A 184 8.37 8.82 13.51
C LYS A 184 8.98 9.96 12.69
N ARG A 185 8.85 11.19 13.15
CA ARG A 185 9.51 12.35 12.54
C ARG A 185 11.01 12.10 12.35
N GLU A 186 11.67 11.59 13.38
CA GLU A 186 13.08 11.24 13.37
C GLU A 186 13.43 10.21 12.30
N THR A 187 12.55 9.23 12.04
CA THR A 187 12.76 8.23 10.98
C THR A 187 12.80 8.88 9.60
N TYR A 188 11.87 9.81 9.34
CA TYR A 188 11.86 10.55 8.07
C TYR A 188 13.09 11.46 7.95
N GLU A 189 13.51 12.12 9.02
CA GLU A 189 14.74 12.93 9.03
C GLU A 189 15.98 12.10 8.73
N LYS A 190 16.11 10.91 9.33
CA LYS A 190 17.19 9.97 9.02
C LYS A 190 17.14 9.45 7.57
N LEU A 191 15.95 9.18 7.04
CA LEU A 191 15.78 8.76 5.64
C LEU A 191 16.23 9.86 4.67
N VAL A 192 15.86 11.12 4.92
CA VAL A 192 16.29 12.26 4.10
C VAL A 192 17.80 12.45 4.17
N ALA A 193 18.37 12.42 5.37
CA ALA A 193 19.84 12.51 5.55
C ALA A 193 20.59 11.39 4.85
N PHE A 194 20.09 10.16 4.96
CA PHE A 194 20.65 8.98 4.28
C PHE A 194 20.58 9.14 2.75
N ALA A 195 19.44 9.56 2.23
CA ALA A 195 19.23 9.80 0.80
C ALA A 195 20.22 10.83 0.25
N GLN A 196 20.38 11.96 0.93
CA GLN A 196 21.32 13.03 0.56
C GLN A 196 22.77 12.58 0.62
N LYS A 197 23.15 11.89 1.71
CA LYS A 197 24.52 11.39 1.93
C LYS A 197 24.98 10.44 0.84
N HIS A 198 24.11 9.52 0.43
CA HIS A 198 24.44 8.45 -0.52
C HIS A 198 23.98 8.70 -1.94
N ASN A 199 23.37 9.87 -2.21
CA ASN A 199 22.79 10.21 -3.53
C ASN A 199 21.79 9.14 -4.04
N ILE A 200 20.93 8.67 -3.11
CA ILE A 200 19.88 7.69 -3.35
C ILE A 200 18.53 8.40 -3.31
N VAL A 201 17.58 8.00 -4.17
CA VAL A 201 16.22 8.50 -4.10
C VAL A 201 15.41 7.61 -3.15
N VAL A 202 14.90 8.17 -2.04
CA VAL A 202 13.97 7.48 -1.16
C VAL A 202 12.54 7.66 -1.68
N VAL A 203 11.84 6.56 -1.84
CA VAL A 203 10.43 6.53 -2.29
C VAL A 203 9.57 6.02 -1.16
N ASN A 204 8.76 6.90 -0.55
CA ASN A 204 7.82 6.52 0.51
C ASN A 204 6.42 6.28 -0.05
N ASP A 205 5.91 5.05 0.07
CA ASP A 205 4.54 4.68 -0.30
C ASP A 205 3.62 4.87 0.91
N ASN A 206 2.71 5.85 0.86
CA ASN A 206 1.92 6.34 2.00
C ASN A 206 0.39 6.22 1.78
N PRO A 207 -0.17 5.06 1.36
CA PRO A 207 -1.60 4.94 1.10
C PRO A 207 -2.44 4.74 2.37
N TYR A 208 -1.83 4.42 3.50
CA TYR A 208 -2.53 4.07 4.75
C TYR A 208 -2.56 5.19 5.78
N SER A 209 -2.03 6.36 5.44
CA SER A 209 -1.79 7.48 6.35
C SER A 209 -3.00 7.91 7.19
N LEU A 210 -4.21 7.77 6.63
CA LEU A 210 -5.45 8.21 7.28
C LEU A 210 -6.24 7.06 7.92
N ILE A 211 -5.75 5.81 7.90
CA ILE A 211 -6.50 4.65 8.38
C ILE A 211 -6.02 4.29 9.80
N LEU A 212 -6.93 4.36 10.79
CA LEU A 212 -6.61 4.14 12.21
C LEU A 212 -5.41 4.96 12.71
N ASN A 213 -5.17 6.11 12.10
CA ASN A 213 -4.04 6.98 12.40
C ASN A 213 -4.52 8.41 12.64
N GLU A 214 -4.42 8.86 13.88
CA GLU A 214 -4.84 10.20 14.31
C GLU A 214 -3.77 11.27 14.02
N HIS A 215 -2.55 10.86 13.72
CA HIS A 215 -1.41 11.74 13.46
C HIS A 215 -0.74 11.41 12.12
N PRO A 216 -1.45 11.66 10.99
CA PRO A 216 -0.89 11.39 9.68
C PRO A 216 0.36 12.22 9.42
N MET A 217 1.38 11.58 8.86
CA MET A 217 2.66 12.21 8.52
C MET A 217 3.05 11.93 7.07
N SER A 218 3.84 12.85 6.52
CA SER A 218 4.45 12.75 5.19
C SER A 218 5.95 12.97 5.29
N ILE A 219 6.74 12.24 4.51
CA ILE A 219 8.17 12.51 4.40
C ILE A 219 8.43 13.91 3.83
N MET A 220 7.49 14.46 3.05
CA MET A 220 7.60 15.81 2.49
C MET A 220 7.55 16.93 3.53
N GLN A 221 7.20 16.64 4.80
CA GLN A 221 7.29 17.57 5.90
C GLN A 221 8.72 17.83 6.37
N VAL A 222 9.67 16.97 5.95
CA VAL A 222 11.07 17.12 6.36
C VAL A 222 11.78 18.11 5.43
N PRO A 223 12.46 19.13 5.97
CA PRO A 223 13.28 20.03 5.15
C PRO A 223 14.29 19.26 4.29
N GLY A 224 14.39 19.61 3.01
CA GLY A 224 15.26 18.93 2.04
C GLY A 224 14.70 17.62 1.46
N ALA A 225 13.55 17.12 1.93
CA ALA A 225 12.94 15.91 1.39
C ALA A 225 12.64 16.01 -0.12
N LYS A 226 12.16 17.15 -0.57
CA LYS A 226 11.88 17.35 -2.01
C LYS A 226 13.11 17.14 -2.91
N ASP A 227 14.32 17.35 -2.39
CA ASP A 227 15.54 17.24 -3.20
C ASP A 227 15.92 15.78 -3.49
N CYS A 228 15.49 14.83 -2.65
CA CYS A 228 15.93 13.44 -2.71
C CYS A 228 14.82 12.41 -2.47
N CYS A 229 13.57 12.83 -2.25
CA CYS A 229 12.47 11.92 -1.97
C CYS A 229 11.34 12.05 -2.98
N ILE A 230 10.61 10.93 -3.14
CA ILE A 230 9.33 10.84 -3.83
C ILE A 230 8.34 10.26 -2.84
N GLU A 231 7.12 10.80 -2.76
CA GLU A 231 6.06 10.19 -1.96
C GLU A 231 4.86 9.83 -2.82
N PHE A 232 4.36 8.60 -2.62
CA PHE A 232 3.08 8.14 -3.15
C PHE A 232 1.97 8.37 -2.16
N ASN A 233 0.79 8.74 -2.66
CA ASN A 233 -0.45 8.68 -1.92
C ASN A 233 -1.57 8.14 -2.80
N SER A 234 -2.64 7.62 -2.21
CA SER A 234 -3.70 6.95 -2.98
C SER A 234 -5.06 7.11 -2.34
N LEU A 235 -6.07 7.36 -3.17
CA LEU A 235 -7.46 7.38 -2.75
C LEU A 235 -8.06 5.98 -2.57
N SER A 236 -7.33 4.94 -2.99
CA SER A 236 -7.79 3.54 -2.90
C SER A 236 -8.18 3.14 -1.49
N LYS A 237 -7.50 3.70 -0.46
CA LYS A 237 -7.70 3.32 0.94
C LYS A 237 -8.46 4.40 1.70
N SER A 238 -7.94 5.60 1.72
CA SER A 238 -8.45 6.73 2.49
C SER A 238 -9.82 7.25 2.04
N HIS A 239 -10.22 6.96 0.78
CA HIS A 239 -11.48 7.44 0.19
C HIS A 239 -12.37 6.31 -0.34
N ASN A 240 -12.06 5.04 0.00
CA ASN A 240 -12.81 3.87 -0.45
C ASN A 240 -12.91 3.75 -1.98
N MET A 241 -11.83 4.09 -2.71
CA MET A 241 -11.81 4.16 -4.18
C MET A 241 -10.82 3.15 -4.82
N PRO A 242 -10.71 1.88 -4.36
CA PRO A 242 -9.68 0.97 -4.90
C PRO A 242 -9.89 0.63 -6.38
N GLY A 243 -11.14 0.51 -6.83
CA GLY A 243 -11.50 0.22 -8.23
C GLY A 243 -11.38 1.42 -9.16
N TRP A 244 -11.32 2.65 -8.63
CA TRP A 244 -11.30 3.88 -9.42
C TRP A 244 -9.91 4.20 -9.96
N ARG A 245 -8.88 3.58 -9.42
CA ARG A 245 -7.49 3.71 -9.86
C ARG A 245 -6.96 5.15 -9.82
N VAL A 246 -7.11 5.83 -8.69
CA VAL A 246 -6.58 7.19 -8.47
C VAL A 246 -5.52 7.18 -7.39
N ALA A 247 -4.33 7.63 -7.77
CA ALA A 247 -3.21 7.86 -6.88
C ALA A 247 -2.41 9.08 -7.36
N MET A 248 -1.40 9.48 -6.61
CA MET A 248 -0.52 10.59 -6.91
C MET A 248 0.89 10.33 -6.42
N ILE A 249 1.84 10.97 -7.06
CA ILE A 249 3.19 11.15 -6.54
C ILE A 249 3.47 12.63 -6.36
N SER A 250 4.23 12.94 -5.32
CA SER A 250 4.76 14.27 -5.04
C SER A 250 6.28 14.22 -4.94
N SER A 251 6.94 15.25 -5.49
CA SER A 251 8.38 15.45 -5.43
C SER A 251 8.73 16.82 -6.01
N ASN A 252 10.03 17.10 -6.21
CA ASN A 252 10.44 18.28 -6.95
C ASN A 252 10.06 18.21 -8.44
N LYS A 253 10.03 19.38 -9.08
CA LYS A 253 9.67 19.53 -10.49
C LYS A 253 10.53 18.68 -11.44
N THR A 254 11.80 18.48 -11.13
CA THR A 254 12.73 17.73 -11.98
C THR A 254 12.39 16.24 -11.98
N PHE A 255 12.21 15.65 -10.79
CA PHE A 255 11.82 14.23 -10.65
C PHE A 255 10.44 13.98 -11.27
N ILE A 256 9.48 14.85 -11.01
CA ILE A 256 8.15 14.78 -11.63
C ILE A 256 8.25 14.83 -13.16
N SER A 257 9.09 15.71 -13.73
CA SER A 257 9.26 15.80 -15.18
C SER A 257 9.85 14.53 -15.80
N TRP A 258 10.80 13.88 -15.13
CA TRP A 258 11.38 12.61 -15.60
C TRP A 258 10.38 11.48 -15.58
N ILE A 259 9.61 11.37 -14.49
CA ILE A 259 8.55 10.36 -14.34
C ILE A 259 7.45 10.59 -15.39
N LEU A 260 7.02 11.84 -15.59
CA LEU A 260 6.04 12.19 -16.61
C LEU A 260 6.52 11.85 -18.03
N LYS A 261 7.81 12.05 -18.32
CA LYS A 261 8.39 11.70 -19.63
C LYS A 261 8.27 10.19 -19.90
N VAL A 262 8.48 9.34 -18.90
CA VAL A 262 8.24 7.90 -19.00
C VAL A 262 6.75 7.62 -19.16
N LYS A 263 5.93 8.13 -18.25
CA LYS A 263 4.49 7.88 -18.19
C LYS A 263 3.79 8.25 -19.50
N SER A 264 4.09 9.40 -20.08
CA SER A 264 3.45 9.91 -21.31
C SER A 264 3.71 9.05 -22.55
N ASN A 265 4.70 8.16 -22.50
CA ASN A 265 4.98 7.17 -23.55
C ASN A 265 4.33 5.80 -23.31
N ILE A 266 3.68 5.60 -22.16
CA ILE A 266 3.08 4.33 -21.76
C ILE A 266 1.55 4.43 -21.70
N ASP A 267 1.02 5.54 -21.15
CA ASP A 267 -0.42 5.75 -20.99
C ASP A 267 -0.84 7.20 -21.25
N ASN A 268 -2.15 7.41 -21.32
CA ASN A 268 -2.79 8.71 -21.36
C ASN A 268 -3.43 9.04 -20.01
N GLY A 269 -3.95 10.26 -19.84
CA GLY A 269 -4.73 10.65 -18.67
C GLY A 269 -6.00 9.80 -18.52
N SER A 270 -6.37 9.50 -17.28
CA SER A 270 -7.60 8.77 -16.97
C SER A 270 -8.86 9.57 -17.37
N PHE A 271 -10.00 8.88 -17.49
CA PHE A 271 -11.29 9.46 -17.80
C PHE A 271 -11.61 10.70 -16.95
N ARG A 272 -12.07 11.80 -17.59
CA ARG A 272 -12.35 13.09 -16.93
C ARG A 272 -13.31 12.95 -15.74
N GLY A 273 -14.30 12.07 -15.85
CA GLY A 273 -15.25 11.81 -14.77
C GLY A 273 -14.59 11.29 -13.50
N ILE A 274 -13.65 10.37 -13.62
CA ILE A 274 -12.86 9.86 -12.48
C ILE A 274 -12.01 10.97 -11.89
N GLN A 275 -11.38 11.80 -12.71
CA GLN A 275 -10.50 12.87 -12.23
C GLN A 275 -11.28 13.92 -11.44
N LEU A 276 -12.43 14.36 -11.93
CA LEU A 276 -13.28 15.34 -11.24
C LEU A 276 -13.93 14.76 -9.98
N ALA A 277 -14.37 13.51 -10.00
CA ALA A 277 -14.90 12.85 -8.82
C ALA A 277 -13.83 12.63 -7.74
N ALA A 278 -12.58 12.36 -8.13
CA ALA A 278 -11.47 12.26 -7.20
C ALA A 278 -11.12 13.63 -6.58
N ALA A 279 -11.18 14.70 -7.37
CA ALA A 279 -11.04 16.06 -6.85
C ALA A 279 -12.15 16.40 -5.85
N GLU A 280 -13.40 16.06 -6.16
CA GLU A 280 -14.55 16.19 -5.27
C GLU A 280 -14.33 15.47 -3.94
N ALA A 281 -13.86 14.21 -3.98
CA ALA A 281 -13.58 13.40 -2.79
C ALA A 281 -12.53 14.05 -1.88
N MET A 282 -11.43 14.58 -2.45
CA MET A 282 -10.36 15.19 -1.67
C MET A 282 -10.74 16.54 -1.07
N LEU A 283 -11.54 17.34 -1.79
CA LEU A 283 -11.90 18.69 -1.37
C LEU A 283 -13.10 18.70 -0.41
N ASN A 284 -14.09 17.84 -0.62
CA ASN A 284 -15.41 17.97 -0.01
C ASN A 284 -15.78 16.84 0.95
N ASN A 285 -15.01 15.74 1.06
CA ASN A 285 -15.22 14.80 2.15
C ASN A 285 -14.85 15.48 3.48
N THR A 286 -15.80 15.54 4.40
CA THR A 286 -15.64 16.22 5.69
C THR A 286 -14.73 15.44 6.64
N ASP A 287 -14.22 16.10 7.69
CA ASP A 287 -13.46 15.43 8.74
C ASP A 287 -14.32 14.39 9.47
N GLU A 288 -15.63 14.62 9.57
CA GLU A 288 -16.57 13.65 10.14
C GLU A 288 -16.66 12.39 9.25
N TRP A 289 -16.77 12.55 7.92
CA TRP A 289 -16.74 11.42 6.99
C TRP A 289 -15.45 10.60 7.14
N HIS A 290 -14.30 11.27 7.23
CA HIS A 290 -13.01 10.61 7.43
C HIS A 290 -12.93 9.89 8.78
N ARG A 291 -13.40 10.54 9.85
CA ARG A 291 -13.45 9.93 11.19
C ARG A 291 -14.33 8.68 11.21
N GLU A 292 -15.51 8.73 10.61
CA GLU A 292 -16.39 7.58 10.52
C GLU A 292 -15.79 6.44 9.68
N ASN A 293 -15.34 6.74 8.46
CA ASN A 293 -14.91 5.72 7.49
C ASN A 293 -13.49 5.19 7.76
N ASN A 294 -12.56 6.07 8.17
CA ASN A 294 -11.15 5.69 8.30
C ASN A 294 -10.74 5.32 9.75
N ILE A 295 -11.50 5.78 10.75
CA ILE A 295 -11.17 5.51 12.16
C ILE A 295 -12.22 4.59 12.77
N GLN A 296 -13.50 5.03 12.89
CA GLN A 296 -14.50 4.31 13.69
C GLN A 296 -14.86 2.95 13.08
N ASN A 297 -15.07 2.87 11.75
CA ASN A 297 -15.35 1.61 11.09
C ASN A 297 -14.22 0.60 11.22
N TYR A 298 -12.99 1.06 10.99
CA TYR A 298 -11.83 0.17 11.13
C TYR A 298 -11.51 -0.17 12.58
N ARG A 299 -11.84 0.69 13.57
CA ARG A 299 -11.68 0.40 14.99
C ARG A 299 -12.55 -0.79 15.41
N ARG A 300 -13.85 -0.77 15.09
CA ARG A 300 -14.76 -1.89 15.39
C ARG A 300 -14.29 -3.22 14.79
N ARG A 301 -13.79 -3.18 13.55
CA ARG A 301 -13.26 -4.37 12.87
C ARG A 301 -11.95 -4.85 13.48
N ARG A 302 -11.12 -3.91 13.91
CA ARG A 302 -9.88 -4.21 14.60
C ARG A 302 -10.14 -4.91 15.92
N ASP A 303 -11.11 -4.44 16.72
CA ASP A 303 -11.49 -5.09 17.97
C ASP A 303 -11.83 -6.58 17.75
N ILE A 304 -12.57 -6.90 16.69
CA ILE A 304 -12.87 -8.30 16.33
C ILE A 304 -11.61 -9.05 15.88
N ALA A 305 -10.74 -8.43 15.11
CA ALA A 305 -9.50 -9.04 14.65
C ALA A 305 -8.52 -9.29 15.81
N GLU A 306 -8.46 -8.42 16.80
CA GLU A 306 -7.67 -8.61 18.02
C GLU A 306 -8.19 -9.80 18.85
N GLU A 307 -9.52 -10.01 18.94
CA GLU A 307 -10.08 -11.21 19.53
C GLU A 307 -9.69 -12.49 18.75
N ILE A 308 -9.68 -12.43 17.40
CA ILE A 308 -9.15 -13.54 16.59
C ILE A 308 -7.69 -13.83 16.95
N MET A 309 -6.84 -12.80 17.06
CA MET A 309 -5.42 -12.97 17.42
C MET A 309 -5.27 -13.60 18.81
N LYS A 310 -6.08 -13.18 19.79
CA LYS A 310 -6.07 -13.75 21.16
C LYS A 310 -6.46 -15.23 21.17
N VAL A 311 -7.52 -15.62 20.43
CA VAL A 311 -7.95 -17.02 20.31
C VAL A 311 -6.86 -17.89 19.66
N LEU A 312 -6.10 -17.32 18.72
CA LEU A 312 -4.98 -17.99 18.08
C LEU A 312 -3.68 -17.96 18.91
N ASP A 313 -3.69 -17.31 20.07
CA ASP A 313 -2.52 -17.13 20.94
C ASP A 313 -1.38 -16.35 20.22
N CYS A 314 -1.76 -15.44 19.32
CA CYS A 314 -0.83 -14.59 18.58
C CYS A 314 -0.53 -13.29 19.34
N GLN A 315 0.75 -12.90 19.36
CA GLN A 315 1.19 -11.62 19.92
C GLN A 315 1.10 -10.51 18.86
N PHE A 316 0.62 -9.33 19.25
CA PHE A 316 0.55 -8.17 18.35
C PHE A 316 0.71 -6.86 19.13
N ASP A 317 1.21 -5.83 18.43
CA ASP A 317 1.27 -4.47 18.97
C ASP A 317 -0.13 -3.80 18.85
N PRO A 318 -0.72 -3.33 19.95
CA PRO A 318 -2.01 -2.65 19.91
C PRO A 318 -1.97 -1.27 19.23
N ASN A 319 -0.79 -0.72 18.97
CA ASN A 319 -0.63 0.62 18.37
C ASN A 319 -0.45 0.59 16.84
N GLN A 320 -0.56 -0.56 16.20
CA GLN A 320 -0.53 -0.66 14.74
C GLN A 320 -1.62 0.21 14.10
N VAL A 321 -1.31 0.81 12.97
CA VAL A 321 -2.25 1.60 12.16
C VAL A 321 -2.47 0.96 10.79
N GLY A 322 -3.35 1.55 9.98
CA GLY A 322 -3.71 1.00 8.68
C GLY A 322 -4.84 -0.03 8.76
N MET A 323 -5.05 -0.74 7.67
CA MET A 323 -6.21 -1.63 7.51
C MET A 323 -5.88 -3.11 7.70
N PHE A 324 -4.80 -3.41 8.40
CA PHE A 324 -4.35 -4.78 8.70
C PHE A 324 -3.97 -4.89 10.15
N LEU A 325 -4.15 -6.10 10.70
CA LEU A 325 -3.56 -6.48 11.97
C LEU A 325 -2.49 -7.55 11.71
N TRP A 326 -1.30 -7.31 12.22
CA TRP A 326 -0.12 -8.14 12.07
C TRP A 326 0.23 -8.76 13.42
N GLY A 327 0.28 -10.09 13.51
CA GLY A 327 0.54 -10.79 14.77
C GLY A 327 1.53 -11.92 14.60
N LYS A 328 2.39 -12.10 15.59
CA LYS A 328 3.37 -13.18 15.69
C LYS A 328 2.69 -14.44 16.22
N ILE A 329 2.86 -15.54 15.50
CA ILE A 329 2.29 -16.84 15.87
C ILE A 329 3.00 -17.44 17.09
N PRO A 330 2.28 -18.27 17.91
CA PRO A 330 2.90 -18.94 19.05
C PRO A 330 3.93 -19.98 18.64
N GLU A 331 4.88 -20.27 19.53
CA GLU A 331 6.01 -21.17 19.28
C GLU A 331 5.62 -22.62 19.00
N LYS A 332 4.42 -23.04 19.41
CA LYS A 332 3.88 -24.38 19.11
C LYS A 332 3.69 -24.69 17.63
N TYR A 333 3.65 -23.68 16.76
CA TYR A 333 3.64 -23.85 15.32
C TYR A 333 5.04 -23.61 14.77
N ALA A 334 5.58 -24.57 14.00
CA ALA A 334 6.89 -24.44 13.39
C ALA A 334 6.91 -23.37 12.29
N ASP A 335 5.83 -23.27 11.52
CA ASP A 335 5.67 -22.30 10.44
C ASP A 335 4.28 -21.65 10.47
N VAL A 336 4.19 -20.45 9.93
CA VAL A 336 2.89 -19.74 9.82
C VAL A 336 1.96 -20.43 8.82
N GLU A 337 2.48 -21.16 7.85
CA GLU A 337 1.68 -21.90 6.88
C GLU A 337 0.87 -23.00 7.57
N ASP A 338 1.48 -23.74 8.52
CA ASP A 338 0.77 -24.76 9.31
C ASP A 338 -0.47 -24.19 10.01
N LEU A 339 -0.34 -23.01 10.61
CA LEU A 339 -1.45 -22.35 11.28
C LEU A 339 -2.50 -21.85 10.27
N THR A 340 -2.09 -21.20 9.18
CA THR A 340 -3.03 -20.63 8.21
C THR A 340 -3.77 -21.71 7.41
N GLU A 341 -3.14 -22.84 7.09
CA GLU A 341 -3.80 -23.99 6.46
C GLU A 341 -4.81 -24.65 7.41
N LYS A 342 -4.45 -24.81 8.68
CA LYS A 342 -5.41 -25.31 9.69
C LYS A 342 -6.64 -24.40 9.80
N ILE A 343 -6.44 -23.08 9.87
CA ILE A 343 -7.54 -22.10 9.91
C ILE A 343 -8.39 -22.20 8.63
N LEU A 344 -7.77 -22.31 7.46
CA LEU A 344 -8.47 -22.39 6.18
C LEU A 344 -9.36 -23.65 6.09
N HIS A 345 -8.82 -24.80 6.45
CA HIS A 345 -9.51 -26.08 6.22
C HIS A 345 -10.46 -26.45 7.38
N GLU A 346 -10.12 -26.15 8.63
CA GLU A 346 -10.95 -26.52 9.80
C GLU A 346 -11.93 -25.42 10.18
N ALA A 347 -11.49 -24.13 10.22
CA ALA A 347 -12.35 -23.02 10.55
C ALA A 347 -13.04 -22.39 9.33
N ARG A 348 -12.64 -22.75 8.11
CA ARG A 348 -13.13 -22.15 6.84
C ARG A 348 -12.95 -20.63 6.81
N VAL A 349 -11.80 -20.16 7.28
CA VAL A 349 -11.39 -18.76 7.25
C VAL A 349 -10.03 -18.66 6.59
N PHE A 350 -9.90 -17.80 5.60
CA PHE A 350 -8.62 -17.55 4.95
C PHE A 350 -7.96 -16.30 5.53
N LEU A 351 -6.82 -16.49 6.21
CA LEU A 351 -5.93 -15.45 6.71
C LEU A 351 -4.63 -15.46 5.90
N THR A 352 -3.89 -14.36 5.93
CA THR A 352 -2.69 -14.22 5.10
C THR A 352 -1.44 -14.64 5.87
N PRO A 353 -0.66 -15.65 5.39
CA PRO A 353 0.64 -15.96 5.98
C PRO A 353 1.65 -14.85 5.67
N GLY A 354 2.44 -14.49 6.67
CA GLY A 354 3.33 -13.33 6.58
C GLY A 354 4.54 -13.51 5.67
N PHE A 355 4.96 -14.74 5.38
CA PHE A 355 6.11 -14.99 4.50
C PHE A 355 5.91 -14.46 3.07
N ILE A 356 4.67 -14.20 2.65
CA ILE A 356 4.40 -13.60 1.33
C ILE A 356 4.92 -12.18 1.19
N PHE A 357 5.20 -11.52 2.32
CA PHE A 357 5.76 -10.18 2.36
C PHE A 357 7.29 -10.17 2.52
N GLY A 358 7.90 -11.32 2.71
CA GLY A 358 9.34 -11.48 2.89
C GLY A 358 9.71 -12.47 4.01
N THR A 359 10.98 -12.77 4.11
CA THR A 359 11.49 -13.79 5.04
C THR A 359 11.26 -13.45 6.51
N ASN A 360 11.27 -12.16 6.88
CA ASN A 360 10.99 -11.70 8.24
C ASN A 360 9.50 -11.81 8.62
N GLY A 361 8.63 -12.15 7.65
CA GLY A 361 7.23 -12.46 7.89
C GLY A 361 6.92 -13.91 8.24
N LYS A 362 7.91 -14.83 8.23
CA LYS A 362 7.69 -16.28 8.41
C LYS A 362 7.00 -16.67 9.72
N ARG A 363 7.13 -15.86 10.75
CA ARG A 363 6.51 -16.10 12.06
C ARG A 363 5.26 -15.25 12.30
N TYR A 364 4.68 -14.65 11.25
CA TYR A 364 3.58 -13.71 11.40
C TYR A 364 2.39 -14.07 10.54
N ILE A 365 1.22 -13.67 11.01
CA ILE A 365 -0.07 -13.76 10.31
C ILE A 365 -0.62 -12.35 10.12
N ARG A 366 -1.29 -12.10 8.99
CA ARG A 366 -1.96 -10.83 8.72
C ARG A 366 -3.46 -11.01 8.58
N ILE A 367 -4.25 -10.23 9.32
CA ILE A 367 -5.70 -10.12 9.19
C ILE A 367 -6.04 -8.81 8.49
N SER A 368 -6.86 -8.86 7.46
CA SER A 368 -7.41 -7.68 6.81
C SER A 368 -8.67 -7.21 7.52
N LEU A 369 -8.79 -5.90 7.75
CA LEU A 369 -9.96 -5.24 8.33
C LEU A 369 -10.97 -4.79 7.25
N CYS A 370 -10.85 -5.31 6.01
CA CYS A 370 -11.66 -4.90 4.86
C CYS A 370 -12.89 -5.78 4.64
N ALA A 371 -13.35 -6.52 5.64
CA ALA A 371 -14.60 -7.28 5.58
C ALA A 371 -15.65 -6.64 6.51
N LYS A 372 -16.92 -6.83 6.19
CA LYS A 372 -18.03 -6.36 7.02
C LYS A 372 -17.95 -6.96 8.42
N ASP A 373 -18.38 -6.19 9.42
CA ASP A 373 -18.36 -6.57 10.84
C ASP A 373 -19.01 -7.95 11.08
N GLU A 374 -20.14 -8.23 10.40
CA GLU A 374 -20.86 -9.50 10.53
C GLU A 374 -20.01 -10.70 10.04
N LYS A 375 -19.31 -10.52 8.90
CA LYS A 375 -18.42 -11.57 8.38
C LYS A 375 -17.23 -11.83 9.30
N MET A 376 -16.66 -10.77 9.88
CA MET A 376 -15.57 -10.89 10.83
C MET A 376 -16.00 -11.59 12.12
N LYS A 377 -17.20 -11.29 12.65
CA LYS A 377 -17.78 -11.99 13.80
C LYS A 377 -18.01 -13.48 13.52
N VAL A 378 -18.55 -13.82 12.34
CA VAL A 378 -18.70 -15.24 11.94
C VAL A 378 -17.35 -15.93 11.84
N ALA A 379 -16.33 -15.26 11.29
CA ALA A 379 -14.98 -15.81 11.24
C ALA A 379 -14.40 -16.07 12.64
N LEU A 380 -14.57 -15.13 13.57
CA LEU A 380 -14.18 -15.29 14.99
C LEU A 380 -14.84 -16.51 15.61
N GLU A 381 -16.16 -16.66 15.49
CA GLU A 381 -16.89 -17.80 16.05
C GLU A 381 -16.45 -19.15 15.45
N ARG A 382 -16.14 -19.19 14.15
CA ARG A 382 -15.59 -20.39 13.50
C ARG A 382 -14.21 -20.76 14.05
N ILE A 383 -13.35 -19.77 14.25
CA ILE A 383 -11.99 -19.95 14.80
C ILE A 383 -12.07 -20.42 16.25
N LYS A 384 -12.93 -19.80 17.11
CA LYS A 384 -13.17 -20.24 18.49
C LYS A 384 -13.54 -21.71 18.56
N LYS A 385 -14.47 -22.17 17.74
CA LYS A 385 -14.91 -23.59 17.71
C LYS A 385 -13.77 -24.59 17.42
N VAL A 386 -12.71 -24.16 16.75
CA VAL A 386 -11.56 -25.02 16.42
C VAL A 386 -10.45 -24.93 17.45
N PHE A 387 -10.21 -23.76 18.03
CA PHE A 387 -9.03 -23.47 18.84
C PHE A 387 -9.28 -23.38 20.35
N GLU A 388 -10.53 -23.21 20.81
CA GLU A 388 -10.93 -23.19 22.23
C GLU A 388 -11.50 -24.55 22.73
N ARG A 389 -11.19 -25.64 22.03
CA ARG A 389 -11.60 -27.00 22.42
C ARG A 389 -10.67 -27.62 23.48
#